data_36c029cc48ba663801b04d9c9d05d51b
#
_entry.id   36c029cc48ba663801b04d9c9d05d51b
#
_cell.length_a   1.000
_cell.length_b   1.000
_cell.length_c   1.000
_cell.angle_alpha   90.00
_cell.angle_beta   90.00
_cell.angle_gamma   90.00
#
_symmetry.space_group_name_H-M   'P 1'
#
loop_
_entity.id
_entity.type
_entity.pdbx_description
1 polymer ?
#
loop_
_entity_poly.entity_id
_entity_poly.type
_entity_poly.pdbx_seq_one_letter_code
_entity_poly.pdbx_strand_id
1 'polypeptide(L)'
;MSLSLTVTLACFAHFCPVADAAMTPQDPAPKLAPADQKALQGKLAKFVETQIAYDDPAAVGKAREKAQKAYDAAREAFWSDWKKQSDKHGDLLKSIADLEVIFASAIPYERKQAMTLRKIDAKDPVPAYYLSVPKSYKSETPTRAVLLVPGLDDKQEWVEGKKWFDATWSDKAPLASDTIIHVPVVSKAVELDTMPDYSKTESEEQEKQRIQELLLSFGDTQRGYNVDRARRFLDAGKGACGFAVRFACHFPDLFSGVILRSPMAVDELRLGSLGGINFLLLSSADTAAACDALKARLDKVEGVTCTILPTTDAYPFAAAGPEIEKWMAGCKRIVNRKKIVIEPNEDRFKQAYWVSIADMSSVHTAPEGSKPRVEVEADRAQNRIKITAVGVESLMLSLNDSLVDLDNKFTLVVNDKAWEEGKRNRDFNNLLKRMVRKNDTQFLFPVEFRVNVPKPEKKADETGAGK
;
A
#
# COMPACT_ATOMS: atom_id res chain seq x y z
N MET A 1 -25.74 -5.38 61.03
CA MET A 1 -26.38 -5.40 59.70
C MET A 1 -25.68 -4.39 58.83
N SER A 2 -24.75 -4.87 58.02
CA SER A 2 -23.98 -4.04 57.10
C SER A 2 -24.38 -4.46 55.68
N LEU A 3 -25.04 -3.56 54.95
CA LEU A 3 -25.40 -3.76 53.54
C LEU A 3 -24.18 -3.41 52.70
N SER A 4 -23.64 -4.41 52.04
CA SER A 4 -22.60 -4.24 50.97
C SER A 4 -23.32 -3.99 49.64
N LEU A 5 -23.15 -2.78 49.11
CA LEU A 5 -23.69 -2.41 47.77
C LEU A 5 -22.67 -2.75 46.72
N THR A 6 -22.88 -3.85 46.00
CA THR A 6 -22.04 -4.23 44.84
C THR A 6 -22.56 -3.47 43.63
N VAL A 7 -21.83 -2.46 43.19
CA VAL A 7 -22.09 -1.76 41.92
C VAL A 7 -21.46 -2.56 40.79
N THR A 8 -22.27 -3.26 40.03
CA THR A 8 -21.85 -3.93 38.76
C THR A 8 -21.84 -2.88 37.67
N LEU A 9 -20.64 -2.45 37.27
CA LEU A 9 -20.44 -1.55 36.13
C LEU A 9 -20.57 -2.40 34.85
N ALA A 10 -21.76 -2.35 34.25
CA ALA A 10 -21.94 -2.92 32.91
C ALA A 10 -21.37 -1.96 31.88
N CYS A 11 -20.15 -2.24 31.42
CA CYS A 11 -19.60 -1.61 30.23
C CYS A 11 -20.36 -2.11 29.00
N PHE A 12 -21.37 -1.38 28.56
CA PHE A 12 -21.93 -1.53 27.23
C PHE A 12 -20.90 -1.05 26.21
N ALA A 13 -20.11 -1.97 25.67
CA ALA A 13 -19.35 -1.72 24.46
C ALA A 13 -20.35 -1.44 23.34
N HIS A 14 -20.53 -0.18 23.00
CA HIS A 14 -21.20 0.20 21.76
C HIS A 14 -20.29 -0.22 20.61
N PHE A 15 -20.53 -1.43 20.08
CA PHE A 15 -20.05 -1.78 18.75
C PHE A 15 -20.75 -0.83 17.78
N CYS A 16 -20.05 0.20 17.32
CA CYS A 16 -20.42 0.84 16.07
C CYS A 16 -20.42 -0.25 15.00
N PRO A 17 -21.54 -0.47 14.29
CA PRO A 17 -21.49 -1.28 13.09
C PRO A 17 -20.45 -0.62 12.18
N VAL A 18 -19.54 -1.43 11.64
CA VAL A 18 -18.71 -1.02 10.49
C VAL A 18 -19.71 -0.41 9.51
N ALA A 19 -19.59 0.90 9.30
CA ALA A 19 -20.42 1.58 8.32
C ALA A 19 -20.28 0.76 7.04
N ASP A 20 -21.40 0.26 6.53
CA ASP A 20 -21.45 -0.43 5.26
C ASP A 20 -20.64 0.42 4.29
N ALA A 21 -19.45 -0.06 3.94
CA ALA A 21 -18.67 0.51 2.87
C ALA A 21 -19.64 0.52 1.71
N ALA A 22 -20.11 1.71 1.32
CA ALA A 22 -21.14 1.89 0.30
C ALA A 22 -20.80 0.90 -0.81
N MET A 23 -21.69 -0.05 -1.06
CA MET A 23 -21.48 -1.12 -2.03
C MET A 23 -20.95 -0.46 -3.28
N THR A 24 -19.68 -0.64 -3.57
CA THR A 24 -19.13 -0.32 -4.88
C THR A 24 -20.08 -0.98 -5.86
N PRO A 25 -20.56 -0.28 -6.93
CA PRO A 25 -21.31 -0.95 -7.98
C PRO A 25 -20.56 -2.26 -8.26
N GLN A 26 -21.22 -3.38 -8.06
CA GLN A 26 -20.58 -4.69 -8.13
C GLN A 26 -19.85 -4.74 -9.47
N ASP A 27 -18.54 -4.96 -9.44
CA ASP A 27 -17.78 -5.15 -10.68
C ASP A 27 -18.51 -6.23 -11.49
N PRO A 28 -18.70 -6.04 -12.79
CA PRO A 28 -19.44 -6.99 -13.59
C PRO A 28 -18.89 -8.40 -13.37
N ALA A 29 -19.81 -9.37 -13.21
CA ALA A 29 -19.44 -10.76 -13.00
C ALA A 29 -18.39 -11.23 -14.03
N PRO A 30 -17.47 -12.15 -13.65
CA PRO A 30 -16.50 -12.70 -14.58
C PRO A 30 -17.16 -13.18 -15.87
N LYS A 31 -16.56 -12.90 -17.00
CA LYS A 31 -17.03 -13.34 -18.32
C LYS A 31 -16.56 -14.74 -18.69
N LEU A 32 -15.39 -15.12 -18.14
CA LEU A 32 -14.78 -16.41 -18.41
C LEU A 32 -15.22 -17.47 -17.43
N ALA A 33 -15.35 -18.70 -17.92
CA ALA A 33 -15.52 -19.86 -17.04
C ALA A 33 -14.25 -20.06 -16.18
N PRO A 34 -14.37 -20.60 -14.95
CA PRO A 34 -13.21 -20.82 -14.08
C PRO A 34 -12.08 -21.64 -14.70
N ALA A 35 -12.42 -22.61 -15.59
CA ALA A 35 -11.43 -23.41 -16.30
C ALA A 35 -10.62 -22.57 -17.29
N ASP A 36 -11.27 -21.65 -18.03
CA ASP A 36 -10.62 -20.75 -18.99
C ASP A 36 -9.74 -19.71 -18.27
N GLN A 37 -10.23 -19.16 -17.14
CA GLN A 37 -9.44 -18.27 -16.28
C GLN A 37 -8.16 -18.97 -15.81
N LYS A 38 -8.28 -20.22 -15.30
CA LYS A 38 -7.15 -21.01 -14.82
C LYS A 38 -6.14 -21.35 -15.93
N ALA A 39 -6.64 -21.65 -17.14
CA ALA A 39 -5.78 -21.91 -18.30
C ALA A 39 -4.96 -20.66 -18.68
N LEU A 40 -5.61 -19.48 -18.77
CA LEU A 40 -4.92 -18.22 -19.03
C LEU A 40 -3.95 -17.84 -17.91
N GLN A 41 -4.33 -18.06 -16.64
CA GLN A 41 -3.46 -17.83 -15.49
C GLN A 41 -2.16 -18.62 -15.58
N GLY A 42 -2.22 -19.92 -15.89
CA GLY A 42 -1.03 -20.77 -16.04
C GLY A 42 -0.12 -20.32 -17.18
N LYS A 43 -0.71 -19.91 -18.31
CA LYS A 43 0.06 -19.40 -19.46
C LYS A 43 0.67 -18.03 -19.18
N LEU A 44 -0.06 -17.13 -18.50
CA LEU A 44 0.47 -15.84 -18.08
C LEU A 44 1.66 -16.00 -17.12
N ALA A 45 1.52 -16.87 -16.12
CA ALA A 45 2.61 -17.16 -15.18
C ALA A 45 3.87 -17.62 -15.91
N LYS A 46 3.72 -18.53 -16.89
CA LYS A 46 4.85 -18.99 -17.72
C LYS A 46 5.42 -17.88 -18.59
N PHE A 47 4.59 -17.03 -19.16
CA PHE A 47 5.03 -15.88 -19.95
C PHE A 47 5.85 -14.90 -19.08
N VAL A 48 5.37 -14.52 -17.89
CA VAL A 48 6.08 -13.63 -16.97
C VAL A 48 7.39 -14.25 -16.48
N GLU A 49 7.39 -15.54 -16.10
CA GLU A 49 8.60 -16.27 -15.70
C GLU A 49 9.68 -16.21 -16.78
N THR A 50 9.28 -16.49 -18.04
CA THR A 50 10.24 -16.49 -19.16
C THR A 50 10.69 -15.08 -19.55
N GLN A 51 9.85 -14.08 -19.38
CA GLN A 51 10.20 -12.68 -19.55
C GLN A 51 11.27 -12.24 -18.53
N ILE A 52 11.08 -12.56 -17.26
CA ILE A 52 12.05 -12.24 -16.20
C ILE A 52 13.41 -12.89 -16.52
N ALA A 53 13.41 -14.16 -16.97
CA ALA A 53 14.63 -14.86 -17.35
C ALA A 53 15.29 -14.28 -18.60
N TYR A 54 14.52 -13.77 -19.57
CA TYR A 54 15.01 -13.09 -20.76
C TYR A 54 15.59 -11.71 -20.43
N ASP A 55 14.94 -10.96 -19.54
CA ASP A 55 15.35 -9.62 -19.13
C ASP A 55 16.52 -9.64 -18.11
N ASP A 56 16.94 -10.82 -17.64
CA ASP A 56 18.08 -10.96 -16.72
C ASP A 56 19.37 -10.48 -17.41
N PRO A 57 20.02 -9.42 -16.90
CA PRO A 57 21.26 -8.91 -17.47
C PRO A 57 22.44 -9.91 -17.36
N ALA A 58 22.36 -10.88 -16.46
CA ALA A 58 23.36 -11.94 -16.30
C ALA A 58 23.23 -13.02 -17.39
N ALA A 59 22.10 -13.10 -18.08
CA ALA A 59 21.91 -14.03 -19.19
C ALA A 59 22.65 -13.55 -20.44
N VAL A 60 23.76 -14.20 -20.80
CA VAL A 60 24.58 -13.86 -21.97
C VAL A 60 24.80 -15.08 -22.89
N GLY A 61 25.11 -14.84 -24.16
CA GLY A 61 25.41 -15.89 -25.15
C GLY A 61 24.30 -16.94 -25.26
N LYS A 62 24.66 -18.21 -25.22
CA LYS A 62 23.72 -19.35 -25.36
C LYS A 62 22.60 -19.34 -24.29
N ALA A 63 22.86 -18.82 -23.09
CA ALA A 63 21.83 -18.70 -22.05
C ALA A 63 20.76 -17.69 -22.47
N ARG A 64 21.15 -16.55 -23.04
CA ARG A 64 20.21 -15.53 -23.56
C ARG A 64 19.41 -16.04 -24.75
N GLU A 65 20.05 -16.76 -25.68
CA GLU A 65 19.36 -17.38 -26.82
C GLU A 65 18.30 -18.39 -26.37
N LYS A 66 18.64 -19.22 -25.36
CA LYS A 66 17.67 -20.17 -24.76
C LYS A 66 16.52 -19.44 -24.08
N ALA A 67 16.81 -18.40 -23.30
CA ALA A 67 15.79 -17.58 -22.64
C ALA A 67 14.87 -16.89 -23.65
N GLN A 68 15.43 -16.34 -24.74
CA GLN A 68 14.66 -15.74 -25.84
C GLN A 68 13.67 -16.75 -26.46
N LYS A 69 14.15 -17.94 -26.82
CA LYS A 69 13.28 -18.98 -27.41
C LYS A 69 12.15 -19.39 -26.47
N ALA A 70 12.45 -19.52 -25.15
CA ALA A 70 11.45 -19.85 -24.16
C ALA A 70 10.42 -18.73 -23.99
N TYR A 71 10.87 -17.48 -23.98
CA TYR A 71 10.02 -16.30 -23.92
C TYR A 71 9.10 -16.19 -25.14
N ASP A 72 9.63 -16.35 -26.35
CA ASP A 72 8.85 -16.26 -27.58
C ASP A 72 7.75 -17.35 -27.62
N ALA A 73 8.09 -18.59 -27.26
CA ALA A 73 7.13 -19.68 -27.21
C ALA A 73 6.03 -19.46 -26.15
N ALA A 74 6.40 -19.00 -24.95
CA ALA A 74 5.44 -18.74 -23.88
C ALA A 74 4.53 -17.54 -24.22
N ARG A 75 5.09 -16.50 -24.85
CA ARG A 75 4.37 -15.34 -25.33
C ARG A 75 3.34 -15.73 -26.40
N GLU A 76 3.74 -16.51 -27.39
CA GLU A 76 2.84 -16.97 -28.45
C GLU A 76 1.70 -17.83 -27.88
N ALA A 77 2.00 -18.78 -27.00
CA ALA A 77 1.01 -19.63 -26.36
C ALA A 77 -0.01 -18.83 -25.53
N PHE A 78 0.45 -17.80 -24.80
CA PHE A 78 -0.44 -16.92 -24.05
C PHE A 78 -1.33 -16.09 -24.98
N TRP A 79 -0.76 -15.41 -25.98
CA TRP A 79 -1.51 -14.54 -26.88
C TRP A 79 -2.48 -15.27 -27.77
N SER A 80 -2.16 -16.51 -28.19
CA SER A 80 -3.08 -17.35 -28.94
C SER A 80 -4.37 -17.64 -28.15
N ASP A 81 -4.24 -18.06 -26.89
CA ASP A 81 -5.40 -18.32 -26.04
C ASP A 81 -6.12 -17.04 -25.62
N TRP A 82 -5.39 -15.98 -25.30
CA TRP A 82 -5.96 -14.67 -25.01
C TRP A 82 -6.86 -14.18 -26.14
N LYS A 83 -6.33 -14.25 -27.39
CA LYS A 83 -7.09 -13.89 -28.58
C LYS A 83 -8.35 -14.76 -28.74
N LYS A 84 -8.21 -16.08 -28.60
CA LYS A 84 -9.35 -17.01 -28.69
C LYS A 84 -10.45 -16.67 -27.69
N GLN A 85 -10.10 -16.36 -26.44
CA GLN A 85 -11.08 -15.99 -25.42
C GLN A 85 -11.65 -14.59 -25.68
N SER A 86 -10.82 -13.64 -26.14
CA SER A 86 -11.29 -12.30 -26.52
C SER A 86 -12.24 -12.32 -27.72
N ASP A 87 -11.99 -13.15 -28.73
CA ASP A 87 -12.89 -13.30 -29.87
C ASP A 87 -14.26 -13.84 -29.45
N LYS A 88 -14.31 -14.68 -28.41
CA LYS A 88 -15.54 -15.29 -27.88
C LYS A 88 -16.28 -14.40 -26.89
N HIS A 89 -15.58 -13.70 -26.01
CA HIS A 89 -16.16 -13.01 -24.86
C HIS A 89 -16.00 -11.46 -24.93
N GLY A 90 -15.39 -10.95 -25.99
CA GLY A 90 -15.02 -9.55 -26.14
C GLY A 90 -13.71 -9.20 -25.42
N ASP A 91 -13.37 -7.92 -25.40
CA ASP A 91 -12.13 -7.44 -24.78
C ASP A 91 -12.07 -7.83 -23.29
N LEU A 92 -11.13 -8.73 -22.96
CA LEU A 92 -10.92 -9.23 -21.61
C LEU A 92 -10.33 -8.17 -20.67
N LEU A 93 -9.65 -7.15 -21.21
CA LEU A 93 -9.11 -6.05 -20.40
C LEU A 93 -10.19 -5.20 -19.72
N LYS A 94 -11.45 -5.38 -20.11
CA LYS A 94 -12.60 -4.71 -19.47
C LYS A 94 -13.07 -5.41 -18.21
N SER A 95 -12.79 -6.72 -18.07
CA SER A 95 -13.29 -7.53 -16.95
C SER A 95 -12.26 -7.58 -15.85
N ILE A 96 -12.33 -6.65 -14.91
CA ILE A 96 -11.41 -6.63 -13.76
C ILE A 96 -11.52 -7.92 -12.97
N ALA A 97 -12.73 -8.48 -12.80
CA ALA A 97 -12.93 -9.75 -12.10
C ALA A 97 -12.19 -10.93 -12.78
N ASP A 98 -12.15 -10.99 -14.12
CA ASP A 98 -11.35 -12.00 -14.83
C ASP A 98 -9.85 -11.72 -14.70
N LEU A 99 -9.45 -10.45 -14.82
CA LEU A 99 -8.05 -10.04 -14.67
C LEU A 99 -7.50 -10.36 -13.28
N GLU A 100 -8.26 -10.11 -12.22
CA GLU A 100 -7.84 -10.45 -10.85
C GLU A 100 -7.51 -11.93 -10.71
N VAL A 101 -8.31 -12.82 -11.29
CA VAL A 101 -8.05 -14.27 -11.26
C VAL A 101 -6.85 -14.63 -12.15
N ILE A 102 -6.82 -14.14 -13.40
CA ILE A 102 -5.76 -14.47 -14.35
C ILE A 102 -4.40 -14.00 -13.84
N PHE A 103 -4.34 -12.82 -13.24
CA PHE A 103 -3.10 -12.22 -12.76
C PHE A 103 -2.70 -12.64 -11.34
N ALA A 104 -3.58 -13.27 -10.57
CA ALA A 104 -3.31 -13.65 -9.17
C ALA A 104 -2.01 -14.43 -8.97
N SER A 105 -1.62 -15.27 -9.93
CA SER A 105 -0.38 -16.07 -9.90
C SER A 105 0.59 -15.70 -11.03
N ALA A 106 0.47 -14.49 -11.60
CA ALA A 106 1.33 -14.07 -12.72
C ALA A 106 2.79 -13.88 -12.30
N ILE A 107 3.06 -13.54 -11.04
CA ILE A 107 4.41 -13.36 -10.53
C ILE A 107 4.89 -14.70 -9.95
N PRO A 108 6.00 -15.28 -10.45
CA PRO A 108 6.56 -16.50 -9.88
C PRO A 108 7.22 -16.23 -8.52
N TYR A 109 7.00 -17.12 -7.56
CA TYR A 109 7.64 -17.05 -6.25
C TYR A 109 8.68 -18.16 -6.13
N GLU A 110 9.91 -17.74 -5.81
CA GLU A 110 11.07 -18.66 -5.77
C GLU A 110 11.05 -19.54 -4.52
N ARG A 111 10.59 -18.99 -3.39
CA ARG A 111 10.66 -19.64 -2.08
C ARG A 111 9.31 -20.31 -1.76
N LYS A 112 9.37 -21.62 -1.50
CA LYS A 112 8.16 -22.43 -1.32
C LYS A 112 8.05 -23.05 0.08
N GLN A 113 9.02 -22.81 0.96
CA GLN A 113 9.09 -23.52 2.24
C GLN A 113 8.73 -22.59 3.41
N ALA A 114 8.00 -23.16 4.37
CA ALA A 114 7.85 -22.57 5.69
C ALA A 114 9.20 -22.41 6.37
N MET A 115 9.31 -21.41 7.23
CA MET A 115 10.56 -21.08 7.92
C MET A 115 10.25 -20.58 9.32
N THR A 116 10.85 -21.19 10.33
CA THR A 116 10.90 -20.60 11.67
C THR A 116 11.74 -19.32 11.63
N LEU A 117 11.52 -18.40 12.56
CA LEU A 117 12.25 -17.15 12.58
C LEU A 117 13.76 -17.36 12.50
N ARG A 118 14.35 -16.79 11.47
CA ARG A 118 15.81 -16.76 11.32
C ARG A 118 16.25 -15.47 10.64
N LYS A 119 17.49 -15.09 10.85
CA LYS A 119 18.13 -14.00 10.13
C LYS A 119 18.44 -14.46 8.70
N ILE A 120 18.08 -13.62 7.75
CA ILE A 120 18.50 -13.69 6.35
C ILE A 120 19.67 -12.71 6.21
N ASP A 121 20.81 -13.22 5.78
CA ASP A 121 22.00 -12.39 5.62
C ASP A 121 21.85 -11.38 4.49
N ALA A 122 22.56 -10.25 4.62
CA ALA A 122 22.58 -9.21 3.60
C ALA A 122 23.12 -9.76 2.27
N LYS A 123 22.50 -9.34 1.18
CA LYS A 123 22.93 -9.60 -0.19
C LYS A 123 22.70 -8.34 -1.01
N ASP A 124 23.79 -7.68 -1.41
CA ASP A 124 23.72 -6.41 -2.15
C ASP A 124 22.64 -6.43 -3.26
N PRO A 125 21.72 -5.46 -3.31
CA PRO A 125 21.57 -4.30 -2.42
C PRO A 125 20.62 -4.55 -1.22
N VAL A 126 20.20 -5.78 -0.92
CA VAL A 126 19.24 -6.14 0.12
C VAL A 126 19.94 -6.24 1.47
N PRO A 127 19.56 -5.42 2.47
CA PRO A 127 20.11 -5.52 3.82
C PRO A 127 19.62 -6.80 4.53
N ALA A 128 20.31 -7.18 5.61
CA ALA A 128 19.88 -8.30 6.43
C ALA A 128 18.50 -8.03 7.09
N TYR A 129 17.74 -9.09 7.35
CA TYR A 129 16.46 -9.02 8.04
C TYR A 129 16.12 -10.35 8.71
N TYR A 130 15.18 -10.34 9.66
CA TYR A 130 14.61 -11.57 10.19
C TYR A 130 13.32 -11.92 9.46
N LEU A 131 13.11 -13.20 9.22
CA LEU A 131 11.94 -13.72 8.53
C LEU A 131 11.38 -14.95 9.22
N SER A 132 10.06 -14.98 9.39
CA SER A 132 9.29 -16.17 9.73
C SER A 132 8.20 -16.40 8.70
N VAL A 133 8.08 -17.64 8.22
CA VAL A 133 7.06 -18.05 7.26
C VAL A 133 6.25 -19.19 7.88
N PRO A 134 4.93 -19.07 8.00
CA PRO A 134 4.11 -20.01 8.74
C PRO A 134 4.13 -21.40 8.11
N LYS A 135 3.93 -22.44 8.93
CA LYS A 135 3.88 -23.85 8.47
C LYS A 135 2.72 -24.10 7.50
N SER A 136 1.67 -23.29 7.58
CA SER A 136 0.52 -23.32 6.67
C SER A 136 0.80 -22.75 5.29
N TYR A 137 1.94 -22.07 5.09
CA TYR A 137 2.28 -21.40 3.84
C TYR A 137 2.26 -22.34 2.63
N LYS A 138 1.64 -21.88 1.56
CA LYS A 138 1.66 -22.52 0.24
C LYS A 138 1.93 -21.46 -0.82
N SER A 139 2.83 -21.71 -1.74
CA SER A 139 3.21 -20.75 -2.79
C SER A 139 2.05 -20.35 -3.71
N GLU A 140 1.04 -21.22 -3.81
CA GLU A 140 -0.15 -21.02 -4.64
C GLU A 140 -1.22 -20.17 -3.97
N THR A 141 -1.11 -19.95 -2.65
CA THR A 141 -2.11 -19.21 -1.86
C THR A 141 -1.49 -17.96 -1.27
N PRO A 142 -2.03 -16.76 -1.57
CA PRO A 142 -1.56 -15.53 -0.96
C PRO A 142 -1.66 -15.57 0.56
N THR A 143 -0.57 -15.25 1.25
CA THR A 143 -0.47 -15.26 2.70
C THR A 143 -0.27 -13.84 3.21
N ARG A 144 -1.03 -13.42 4.22
CA ARG A 144 -0.87 -12.09 4.82
C ARG A 144 0.55 -11.88 5.37
N ALA A 145 0.99 -10.63 5.42
CA ALA A 145 2.33 -10.31 5.93
C ALA A 145 2.31 -9.10 6.86
N VAL A 146 3.22 -9.12 7.81
CA VAL A 146 3.46 -8.01 8.73
C VAL A 146 4.92 -7.59 8.63
N LEU A 147 5.14 -6.29 8.44
CA LEU A 147 6.42 -5.63 8.62
C LEU A 147 6.47 -5.12 10.06
N LEU A 148 7.34 -5.71 10.88
CA LEU A 148 7.56 -5.27 12.25
C LEU A 148 8.64 -4.19 12.29
N VAL A 149 8.33 -3.09 12.95
CA VAL A 149 9.29 -2.01 13.22
C VAL A 149 9.35 -1.83 14.74
N PRO A 150 10.17 -2.62 15.45
CA PRO A 150 10.24 -2.58 16.91
C PRO A 150 10.72 -1.22 17.39
N GLY A 151 10.19 -0.77 18.53
CA GLY A 151 10.70 0.40 19.22
C GLY A 151 12.16 0.18 19.63
N LEU A 152 12.92 1.27 19.70
CA LEU A 152 14.30 1.24 20.19
C LEU A 152 14.33 1.02 21.68
N ASP A 153 15.29 0.20 22.14
CA ASP A 153 15.70 0.21 23.52
C ASP A 153 16.73 1.33 23.78
N ASP A 154 17.13 1.51 25.03
CA ASP A 154 18.10 2.54 25.43
C ASP A 154 19.49 2.40 24.78
N LYS A 155 19.76 1.27 24.11
CA LYS A 155 21.02 0.98 23.40
C LYS A 155 20.92 1.15 21.91
N GLN A 156 19.72 1.44 21.40
CA GLN A 156 19.46 1.73 19.99
C GLN A 156 19.89 0.63 19.02
N GLU A 157 19.81 -0.63 19.40
CA GLU A 157 20.05 -1.74 18.49
C GLU A 157 18.73 -2.35 18.00
N TRP A 158 18.54 -2.38 16.71
CA TRP A 158 17.42 -3.06 16.04
C TRP A 158 17.48 -4.58 16.15
N VAL A 159 18.51 -5.08 16.81
CA VAL A 159 18.75 -6.50 17.08
C VAL A 159 17.67 -7.12 17.97
N GLU A 160 16.82 -6.31 18.56
CA GLU A 160 15.67 -6.73 19.38
C GLU A 160 14.51 -7.37 18.60
N GLY A 161 14.60 -7.45 17.27
CA GLY A 161 13.55 -8.08 16.46
C GLY A 161 13.12 -9.46 16.93
N LYS A 162 14.07 -10.26 17.45
CA LYS A 162 13.76 -11.57 18.03
C LYS A 162 12.95 -11.46 19.33
N LYS A 163 13.30 -10.56 20.23
CA LYS A 163 12.55 -10.36 21.48
C LYS A 163 11.13 -9.86 21.20
N TRP A 164 10.99 -8.92 20.27
CA TRP A 164 9.69 -8.46 19.81
C TRP A 164 8.86 -9.60 19.23
N PHE A 165 9.45 -10.37 18.32
CA PHE A 165 8.81 -11.54 17.74
C PHE A 165 8.38 -12.54 18.81
N ASP A 166 9.30 -12.92 19.71
CA ASP A 166 9.02 -13.88 20.78
C ASP A 166 7.88 -13.43 21.70
N ALA A 167 7.77 -12.12 21.94
CA ALA A 167 6.76 -11.55 22.81
C ALA A 167 5.36 -11.45 22.16
N THR A 168 5.27 -11.25 20.85
CA THR A 168 3.99 -10.91 20.20
C THR A 168 3.64 -11.75 18.98
N TRP A 169 4.64 -12.31 18.27
CA TRP A 169 4.46 -12.95 16.98
C TRP A 169 5.03 -14.38 16.90
N SER A 170 5.45 -14.95 18.03
CA SER A 170 5.99 -16.30 18.05
C SER A 170 4.94 -17.39 17.76
N ASP A 171 5.38 -18.57 17.43
CA ASP A 171 4.54 -19.77 17.19
C ASP A 171 3.55 -20.07 18.34
N LYS A 172 3.76 -19.49 19.52
CA LYS A 172 2.88 -19.62 20.69
C LYS A 172 1.76 -18.58 20.71
N ALA A 173 1.85 -17.57 19.84
CA ALA A 173 0.83 -16.53 19.68
C ALA A 173 -0.09 -16.89 18.52
N PRO A 174 -1.42 -16.72 18.65
CA PRO A 174 -2.38 -17.03 17.58
C PRO A 174 -2.09 -16.28 16.28
N LEU A 175 -1.47 -15.12 16.37
CA LEU A 175 -1.18 -14.24 15.22
C LEU A 175 -0.22 -14.79 14.19
N ALA A 176 0.70 -15.69 14.57
CA ALA A 176 1.75 -16.16 13.65
C ALA A 176 1.33 -17.35 12.78
N SER A 177 0.22 -18.00 13.07
CA SER A 177 -0.14 -19.30 12.47
C SER A 177 -0.34 -19.25 10.95
N ASP A 178 -0.68 -18.09 10.40
CA ASP A 178 -0.95 -17.87 8.97
C ASP A 178 -0.37 -16.56 8.43
N THR A 179 0.64 -16.00 9.10
CA THR A 179 1.22 -14.69 8.79
C THR A 179 2.71 -14.80 8.52
N ILE A 180 3.17 -14.20 7.42
CA ILE A 180 4.60 -13.99 7.16
C ILE A 180 5.04 -12.79 7.98
N ILE A 181 6.05 -12.97 8.83
CA ILE A 181 6.58 -11.92 9.70
C ILE A 181 7.95 -11.50 9.18
N HIS A 182 8.09 -10.23 8.86
CA HIS A 182 9.33 -9.61 8.42
C HIS A 182 9.78 -8.57 9.43
N VAL A 183 11.02 -8.68 9.93
CA VAL A 183 11.64 -7.73 10.86
C VAL A 183 12.92 -7.20 10.23
N PRO A 184 12.98 -5.93 9.83
CA PRO A 184 14.18 -5.36 9.24
C PRO A 184 15.31 -5.30 10.27
N VAL A 185 16.56 -5.48 9.81
CA VAL A 185 17.76 -5.16 10.56
C VAL A 185 18.31 -3.88 9.98
N VAL A 186 18.15 -2.79 10.69
CA VAL A 186 18.67 -1.49 10.29
C VAL A 186 20.06 -1.30 10.89
N SER A 187 21.02 -0.91 10.09
CA SER A 187 22.47 -0.92 10.43
C SER A 187 22.88 0.03 11.54
N LYS A 188 22.07 1.02 11.87
CA LYS A 188 22.13 1.83 13.11
C LYS A 188 20.74 2.35 13.38
N ALA A 189 20.36 2.25 14.64
CA ALA A 189 19.21 2.93 15.15
C ALA A 189 19.37 4.43 14.93
N VAL A 190 18.87 4.89 13.88
CA VAL A 190 18.67 6.30 13.73
C VAL A 190 17.38 6.60 14.45
N GLU A 191 17.36 7.68 15.17
CA GLU A 191 16.22 8.17 15.92
C GLU A 191 14.97 8.17 15.05
N LEU A 192 14.19 7.09 15.13
CA LEU A 192 12.97 6.93 14.33
C LEU A 192 11.83 7.80 14.85
N ASP A 193 11.95 8.28 16.08
CA ASP A 193 10.99 9.15 16.74
C ASP A 193 11.16 10.62 16.35
N THR A 194 12.31 10.97 15.75
CA THR A 194 12.59 12.35 15.34
C THR A 194 12.23 12.56 13.86
N MET A 195 11.50 13.64 13.59
CA MET A 195 11.30 14.09 12.20
C MET A 195 12.65 14.51 11.60
N PRO A 196 12.93 14.11 10.34
CA PRO A 196 14.12 14.58 9.65
C PRO A 196 14.13 16.11 9.57
N ASP A 197 15.25 16.71 9.87
CA ASP A 197 15.47 18.12 9.58
C ASP A 197 15.87 18.28 8.10
N TYR A 198 14.90 18.52 7.27
CA TYR A 198 15.10 18.66 5.82
C TYR A 198 15.92 19.89 5.41
N SER A 199 16.27 20.77 6.35
CA SER A 199 17.28 21.82 6.11
C SER A 199 18.71 21.26 6.11
N LYS A 200 18.90 20.03 6.61
CA LYS A 200 20.17 19.33 6.71
C LYS A 200 20.22 18.14 5.76
N THR A 201 21.10 18.20 4.78
CA THR A 201 21.29 17.11 3.80
C THR A 201 21.58 15.76 4.47
N GLU A 202 22.31 15.76 5.59
CA GLU A 202 22.60 14.53 6.33
C GLU A 202 21.34 13.85 6.88
N SER A 203 20.41 14.61 7.45
CA SER A 203 19.14 14.07 7.96
C SER A 203 18.27 13.51 6.83
N GLU A 204 18.22 14.18 5.69
CA GLU A 204 17.50 13.72 4.52
C GLU A 204 18.08 12.41 3.97
N GLU A 205 19.38 12.31 3.83
CA GLU A 205 20.04 11.10 3.33
C GLU A 205 19.88 9.91 4.31
N GLN A 206 19.93 10.16 5.62
CA GLN A 206 19.66 9.13 6.63
C GLN A 206 18.25 8.59 6.53
N GLU A 207 17.24 9.45 6.40
CA GLU A 207 15.84 9.02 6.23
C GLU A 207 15.66 8.25 4.93
N LYS A 208 16.24 8.72 3.84
CA LYS A 208 16.23 8.03 2.55
C LYS A 208 16.83 6.64 2.64
N GLN A 209 17.97 6.50 3.31
CA GLN A 209 18.62 5.21 3.51
C GLN A 209 17.72 4.24 4.30
N ARG A 210 17.10 4.68 5.39
CA ARG A 210 16.18 3.88 6.20
C ARG A 210 15.01 3.37 5.39
N ILE A 211 14.33 4.28 4.69
CA ILE A 211 13.20 3.94 3.83
C ILE A 211 13.63 2.94 2.77
N GLN A 212 14.78 3.14 2.15
CA GLN A 212 15.31 2.23 1.15
C GLN A 212 15.62 0.85 1.72
N GLU A 213 16.26 0.75 2.88
CA GLU A 213 16.57 -0.50 3.55
C GLU A 213 15.29 -1.31 3.88
N LEU A 214 14.25 -0.63 4.40
CA LEU A 214 12.97 -1.27 4.66
C LEU A 214 12.30 -1.77 3.36
N LEU A 215 12.28 -0.96 2.33
CA LEU A 215 11.67 -1.33 1.05
C LEU A 215 12.41 -2.46 0.36
N LEU A 216 13.74 -2.46 0.38
CA LEU A 216 14.55 -3.50 -0.24
C LEU A 216 14.39 -4.84 0.47
N SER A 217 14.49 -4.85 1.81
CA SER A 217 14.35 -6.08 2.60
C SER A 217 12.92 -6.64 2.53
N PHE A 218 11.90 -5.81 2.75
CA PHE A 218 10.51 -6.24 2.63
C PHE A 218 10.16 -6.62 1.19
N GLY A 219 10.70 -5.92 0.21
CA GLY A 219 10.59 -6.24 -1.21
C GLY A 219 11.19 -7.61 -1.55
N ASP A 220 12.31 -8.01 -0.94
CA ASP A 220 12.90 -9.35 -1.11
C ASP A 220 11.96 -10.44 -0.58
N THR A 221 11.37 -10.23 0.59
CA THR A 221 10.33 -11.14 1.11
C THR A 221 9.16 -11.25 0.14
N GLN A 222 8.68 -10.13 -0.40
CA GLN A 222 7.54 -10.10 -1.31
C GLN A 222 7.84 -10.68 -2.70
N ARG A 223 9.08 -10.71 -3.15
CA ARG A 223 9.51 -11.41 -4.37
C ARG A 223 9.67 -12.90 -4.12
N GLY A 224 10.19 -13.26 -2.95
CA GLY A 224 10.43 -14.66 -2.61
C GLY A 224 9.18 -15.45 -2.25
N TYR A 225 8.19 -14.81 -1.63
CA TYR A 225 6.98 -15.46 -1.10
C TYR A 225 5.70 -14.84 -1.66
N ASN A 226 4.66 -15.67 -1.81
CA ASN A 226 3.33 -15.22 -2.21
C ASN A 226 2.63 -14.47 -1.06
N VAL A 227 2.99 -13.20 -0.91
CA VAL A 227 2.38 -12.29 0.06
C VAL A 227 1.05 -11.78 -0.48
N ASP A 228 -0.01 -11.86 0.32
CA ASP A 228 -1.28 -11.23 0.02
C ASP A 228 -1.16 -9.70 0.00
N ARG A 229 -1.20 -9.14 -1.18
CA ARG A 229 -1.03 -7.69 -1.39
C ARG A 229 -2.19 -6.88 -0.78
N ALA A 230 -3.34 -7.48 -0.58
CA ALA A 230 -4.48 -6.84 0.08
C ALA A 230 -4.39 -6.88 1.61
N ARG A 231 -3.55 -7.72 2.19
CA ARG A 231 -3.42 -7.93 3.64
C ARG A 231 -1.98 -7.81 4.10
N ARG A 232 -1.37 -6.65 3.84
CA ARG A 232 -0.06 -6.27 4.36
C ARG A 232 -0.25 -5.29 5.51
N PHE A 233 0.44 -5.52 6.60
CA PHE A 233 0.34 -4.73 7.82
C PHE A 233 1.71 -4.18 8.22
N LEU A 234 1.69 -3.05 8.90
CA LEU A 234 2.84 -2.45 9.57
C LEU A 234 2.57 -2.47 11.07
N ASP A 235 3.47 -3.02 11.88
CA ASP A 235 3.37 -3.05 13.34
C ASP A 235 4.60 -2.35 13.93
N ALA A 236 4.39 -1.26 14.66
CA ALA A 236 5.44 -0.43 15.22
C ALA A 236 5.19 -0.11 16.69
N GLY A 237 6.26 0.16 17.42
CA GLY A 237 6.13 0.44 18.85
C GLY A 237 6.95 1.63 19.32
N LYS A 238 6.46 2.29 20.39
CA LYS A 238 7.10 3.42 21.06
C LYS A 238 7.54 4.50 20.06
N GLY A 239 8.80 4.94 20.09
CA GLY A 239 9.37 5.94 19.21
C GLY A 239 9.25 5.60 17.72
N ALA A 240 9.28 4.31 17.32
CA ALA A 240 9.11 3.92 15.93
C ALA A 240 7.68 4.17 15.38
N CYS A 241 6.69 4.46 16.24
CA CYS A 241 5.33 4.77 15.78
C CYS A 241 5.27 6.03 14.89
N GLY A 242 6.03 7.07 15.21
CA GLY A 242 6.11 8.28 14.39
C GLY A 242 6.64 7.99 12.99
N PHE A 243 7.73 7.22 12.91
CA PHE A 243 8.26 6.74 11.64
C PHE A 243 7.24 5.90 10.86
N ALA A 244 6.53 4.99 11.52
CA ALA A 244 5.54 4.12 10.87
C ALA A 244 4.39 4.94 10.24
N VAL A 245 3.89 5.98 10.92
CA VAL A 245 2.88 6.88 10.34
C VAL A 245 3.44 7.62 9.14
N ARG A 246 4.67 8.14 9.24
CA ARG A 246 5.36 8.83 8.13
C ARG A 246 5.58 7.89 6.96
N PHE A 247 6.05 6.66 7.21
CA PHE A 247 6.25 5.64 6.19
C PHE A 247 4.94 5.26 5.49
N ALA A 248 3.83 5.17 6.24
CA ALA A 248 2.51 4.95 5.65
C ALA A 248 2.04 6.14 4.80
N CYS A 249 2.35 7.40 5.18
CA CYS A 249 2.09 8.57 4.34
C CYS A 249 2.87 8.54 3.02
N HIS A 250 4.10 8.03 3.03
CA HIS A 250 4.92 7.91 1.83
C HIS A 250 4.46 6.79 0.89
N PHE A 251 3.91 5.70 1.46
CA PHE A 251 3.47 4.51 0.73
C PHE A 251 2.04 4.10 1.10
N PRO A 252 1.04 4.97 0.84
CA PRO A 252 -0.33 4.74 1.29
C PRO A 252 -1.00 3.54 0.62
N ASP A 253 -0.46 3.08 -0.51
CA ASP A 253 -0.91 1.90 -1.23
C ASP A 253 -0.16 0.60 -0.85
N LEU A 254 0.70 0.65 0.18
CA LEU A 254 1.48 -0.51 0.60
C LEU A 254 0.77 -1.36 1.64
N PHE A 255 0.10 -0.75 2.61
CA PHE A 255 -0.51 -1.43 3.76
C PHE A 255 -2.04 -1.36 3.76
N SER A 256 -2.68 -2.39 4.32
CA SER A 256 -4.11 -2.40 4.65
C SER A 256 -4.37 -1.87 6.06
N GLY A 257 -3.39 -1.96 6.93
CA GLY A 257 -3.50 -1.50 8.31
C GLY A 257 -2.16 -1.26 8.97
N VAL A 258 -2.18 -0.38 9.97
CA VAL A 258 -1.04 0.01 10.79
C VAL A 258 -1.38 -0.19 12.26
N ILE A 259 -0.55 -0.94 12.96
CA ILE A 259 -0.65 -1.21 14.41
C ILE A 259 0.42 -0.35 15.09
N LEU A 260 0.02 0.48 16.03
CA LEU A 260 0.91 1.34 16.79
C LEU A 260 0.83 0.97 18.27
N ARG A 261 1.96 0.55 18.85
CA ARG A 261 2.06 0.09 20.24
C ARG A 261 2.70 1.16 21.11
N SER A 262 1.95 1.72 22.04
CA SER A 262 2.38 2.85 22.88
C SER A 262 2.89 4.03 22.01
N PRO A 263 2.10 4.55 21.06
CA PRO A 263 2.54 5.68 20.26
C PRO A 263 2.79 6.90 21.16
N MET A 264 3.90 7.58 20.90
CA MET A 264 4.18 8.89 21.43
C MET A 264 3.52 9.96 20.55
N ALA A 265 3.64 11.23 20.88
CA ALA A 265 3.11 12.30 20.04
C ALA A 265 3.68 12.21 18.62
N VAL A 266 2.79 12.28 17.64
CA VAL A 266 3.13 12.29 16.21
C VAL A 266 2.72 13.65 15.66
N ASP A 267 3.64 14.60 15.70
CA ASP A 267 3.38 15.99 15.30
C ASP A 267 3.78 16.25 13.84
N GLU A 268 3.25 17.33 13.30
CA GLU A 268 3.66 17.99 12.04
C GLU A 268 3.47 17.21 10.71
N LEU A 269 3.02 15.94 10.73
CA LEU A 269 2.76 15.21 9.50
C LEU A 269 1.46 15.65 8.83
N ARG A 270 1.48 15.79 7.50
CA ARG A 270 0.30 15.90 6.65
C ARG A 270 -0.25 14.51 6.41
N LEU A 271 -1.45 14.23 6.95
CA LEU A 271 -2.00 12.88 7.02
C LEU A 271 -2.96 12.54 5.87
N GLY A 272 -3.29 13.48 4.99
CA GLY A 272 -4.30 13.30 3.95
C GLY A 272 -4.06 12.11 3.02
N SER A 273 -2.80 11.72 2.79
CA SER A 273 -2.46 10.55 1.97
C SER A 273 -2.87 9.20 2.59
N LEU A 274 -3.19 9.14 3.89
CA LEU A 274 -3.50 7.90 4.61
C LEU A 274 -4.88 7.32 4.30
N GLY A 275 -5.69 8.00 3.49
CA GLY A 275 -7.03 7.54 3.15
C GLY A 275 -7.05 6.06 2.74
N GLY A 276 -7.88 5.25 3.42
CA GLY A 276 -8.05 3.82 3.19
C GLY A 276 -7.13 2.89 3.98
N ILE A 277 -6.29 3.43 4.85
CA ILE A 277 -5.51 2.64 5.80
C ILE A 277 -6.29 2.57 7.12
N ASN A 278 -6.31 1.39 7.72
CA ASN A 278 -6.88 1.19 9.05
C ASN A 278 -5.79 1.34 10.11
N PHE A 279 -6.11 1.96 11.24
CA PHE A 279 -5.18 2.12 12.36
C PHE A 279 -5.71 1.42 13.61
N LEU A 280 -4.82 0.70 14.29
CA LEU A 280 -5.04 0.15 15.63
C LEU A 280 -3.99 0.73 16.57
N LEU A 281 -4.42 1.49 17.57
CA LEU A 281 -3.56 2.10 18.58
C LEU A 281 -3.67 1.28 19.87
N LEU A 282 -2.59 0.63 20.29
CA LEU A 282 -2.51 -0.07 21.56
C LEU A 282 -2.04 0.93 22.62
N SER A 283 -2.92 1.25 23.56
CA SER A 283 -2.75 2.34 24.51
C SER A 283 -2.55 1.82 25.94
N SER A 284 -1.43 2.17 26.58
CA SER A 284 -1.28 2.10 28.02
C SER A 284 -1.79 3.38 28.69
N ALA A 285 -1.90 3.38 30.01
CA ALA A 285 -2.30 4.58 30.77
C ALA A 285 -1.41 5.79 30.46
N ASP A 286 -0.11 5.57 30.32
CA ASP A 286 0.88 6.62 30.05
C ASP A 286 0.78 7.22 28.64
N THR A 287 0.22 6.48 27.68
CA THR A 287 0.14 6.90 26.27
C THR A 287 -1.29 7.23 25.82
N ALA A 288 -2.27 7.16 26.72
CA ALA A 288 -3.68 7.39 26.40
C ALA A 288 -3.90 8.75 25.72
N ALA A 289 -3.35 9.83 26.27
CA ALA A 289 -3.50 11.17 25.73
C ALA A 289 -2.88 11.30 24.31
N ALA A 290 -1.73 10.66 24.07
CA ALA A 290 -1.10 10.65 22.75
C ALA A 290 -1.92 9.85 21.72
N CYS A 291 -2.50 8.72 22.14
CA CYS A 291 -3.42 7.92 21.30
C CYS A 291 -4.67 8.72 20.93
N ASP A 292 -5.28 9.41 21.90
CA ASP A 292 -6.46 10.25 21.64
C ASP A 292 -6.15 11.40 20.69
N ALA A 293 -5.02 12.08 20.88
CA ALA A 293 -4.58 13.15 20.00
C ALA A 293 -4.32 12.66 18.55
N LEU A 294 -3.64 11.53 18.39
CA LEU A 294 -3.40 10.94 17.09
C LEU A 294 -4.70 10.48 16.44
N LYS A 295 -5.59 9.81 17.18
CA LYS A 295 -6.90 9.41 16.69
C LYS A 295 -7.71 10.60 16.21
N ALA A 296 -7.76 11.69 16.97
CA ALA A 296 -8.50 12.90 16.60
C ALA A 296 -7.99 13.54 15.30
N ARG A 297 -6.72 13.33 14.93
CA ARG A 297 -6.15 13.76 13.65
C ARG A 297 -6.49 12.78 12.53
N LEU A 298 -6.37 11.47 12.79
CA LEU A 298 -6.68 10.41 11.83
C LEU A 298 -8.16 10.38 11.46
N ASP A 299 -9.07 10.62 12.40
CA ASP A 299 -10.51 10.67 12.17
C ASP A 299 -10.93 11.82 11.22
N LYS A 300 -10.08 12.82 11.01
CA LYS A 300 -10.29 13.89 10.03
C LYS A 300 -9.93 13.48 8.60
N VAL A 301 -9.25 12.35 8.43
CA VAL A 301 -8.83 11.85 7.12
C VAL A 301 -9.92 10.93 6.58
N GLU A 302 -10.50 11.31 5.47
CA GLU A 302 -11.57 10.54 4.84
C GLU A 302 -11.11 9.13 4.46
N GLY A 303 -11.90 8.14 4.87
CA GLY A 303 -11.63 6.73 4.59
C GLY A 303 -10.55 6.09 5.49
N VAL A 304 -10.07 6.77 6.51
CA VAL A 304 -9.29 6.18 7.60
C VAL A 304 -10.25 5.64 8.66
N THR A 305 -9.95 4.47 9.19
CA THR A 305 -10.59 3.95 10.40
C THR A 305 -9.52 3.83 11.48
N CYS A 306 -9.75 4.46 12.64
CA CYS A 306 -8.82 4.43 13.77
C CYS A 306 -9.50 3.88 15.03
N THR A 307 -8.98 2.78 15.55
CA THR A 307 -9.45 2.14 16.78
C THR A 307 -8.37 2.26 17.86
N ILE A 308 -8.75 2.65 19.06
CA ILE A 308 -7.89 2.57 20.25
C ILE A 308 -8.26 1.29 21.02
N LEU A 309 -7.25 0.48 21.36
CA LEU A 309 -7.36 -0.67 22.23
C LEU A 309 -6.59 -0.39 23.52
N PRO A 310 -7.28 -0.07 24.62
CA PRO A 310 -6.64 0.09 25.93
C PRO A 310 -6.03 -1.23 26.40
N THR A 311 -4.82 -1.20 26.91
CA THR A 311 -4.08 -2.37 27.40
C THR A 311 -3.58 -2.15 28.82
N THR A 312 -3.57 -3.20 29.61
CA THR A 312 -3.08 -3.19 31.00
C THR A 312 -1.83 -4.03 31.19
N ASP A 313 -1.48 -4.85 30.20
CA ASP A 313 -0.28 -5.66 30.23
C ASP A 313 0.97 -4.84 29.85
N ALA A 314 2.13 -5.38 30.19
CA ALA A 314 3.38 -4.74 29.89
C ALA A 314 3.63 -4.70 28.37
N TYR A 315 4.27 -3.62 27.91
CA TYR A 315 4.77 -3.53 26.55
C TYR A 315 5.60 -4.77 26.18
N PRO A 316 5.44 -5.39 25.02
CA PRO A 316 4.73 -4.93 23.82
C PRO A 316 3.26 -5.38 23.70
N PHE A 317 2.57 -5.62 24.82
CA PHE A 317 1.12 -5.94 24.88
C PHE A 317 0.78 -7.29 24.22
N ALA A 318 1.47 -8.34 24.65
CA ALA A 318 1.30 -9.69 24.10
C ALA A 318 -0.14 -10.22 24.29
N ALA A 319 -0.80 -9.85 25.38
CA ALA A 319 -2.17 -10.26 25.67
C ALA A 319 -3.21 -9.70 24.69
N ALA A 320 -2.88 -8.62 23.96
CA ALA A 320 -3.76 -8.05 22.94
C ALA A 320 -3.79 -8.86 21.62
N GLY A 321 -3.07 -9.97 21.54
CA GLY A 321 -2.98 -10.80 20.33
C GLY A 321 -4.32 -11.15 19.70
N PRO A 322 -5.31 -11.71 20.44
CA PRO A 322 -6.62 -12.06 19.87
C PRO A 322 -7.38 -10.87 19.29
N GLU A 323 -7.30 -9.70 19.90
CA GLU A 323 -7.95 -8.47 19.43
C GLU A 323 -7.27 -7.94 18.17
N ILE A 324 -5.93 -7.99 18.11
CA ILE A 324 -5.16 -7.65 16.91
C ILE A 324 -5.56 -8.58 15.76
N GLU A 325 -5.65 -9.90 16.00
CA GLU A 325 -6.06 -10.88 15.01
C GLU A 325 -7.45 -10.57 14.45
N LYS A 326 -8.41 -10.33 15.35
CA LYS A 326 -9.77 -9.96 14.97
C LYS A 326 -9.81 -8.68 14.12
N TRP A 327 -9.03 -7.68 14.51
CA TRP A 327 -8.94 -6.42 13.77
C TRP A 327 -8.29 -6.62 12.38
N MET A 328 -7.17 -7.36 12.31
CA MET A 328 -6.50 -7.65 11.03
C MET A 328 -7.40 -8.42 10.06
N ALA A 329 -8.24 -9.33 10.55
CA ALA A 329 -9.19 -10.08 9.72
C ALA A 329 -10.19 -9.17 8.99
N GLY A 330 -10.56 -8.03 9.60
CA GLY A 330 -11.44 -7.03 9.00
C GLY A 330 -10.75 -6.07 8.03
N CYS A 331 -9.42 -6.04 7.97
CA CYS A 331 -8.67 -5.06 7.18
C CYS A 331 -8.31 -5.61 5.80
N LYS A 332 -8.69 -4.88 4.76
CA LYS A 332 -8.31 -5.19 3.38
C LYS A 332 -7.99 -3.90 2.61
N ARG A 333 -6.88 -3.89 1.89
CA ARG A 333 -6.54 -2.79 0.97
C ARG A 333 -7.44 -2.84 -0.26
N ILE A 334 -8.02 -1.71 -0.64
CA ILE A 334 -8.80 -1.52 -1.86
C ILE A 334 -7.95 -0.68 -2.83
N VAL A 335 -7.62 -1.22 -4.00
CA VAL A 335 -6.77 -0.54 -5.00
C VAL A 335 -7.58 0.43 -5.85
N ASN A 336 -8.80 0.05 -6.27
CA ASN A 336 -9.70 0.85 -7.10
C ASN A 336 -10.53 1.83 -6.25
N ARG A 337 -9.87 2.62 -5.41
CA ARG A 337 -10.55 3.61 -4.56
C ARG A 337 -11.15 4.71 -5.40
N LYS A 338 -12.39 5.09 -5.11
CA LYS A 338 -13.08 6.20 -5.81
C LYS A 338 -12.43 7.54 -5.53
N LYS A 339 -11.97 7.75 -4.31
CA LYS A 339 -11.34 9.00 -3.88
C LYS A 339 -9.93 8.76 -3.37
N ILE A 340 -8.99 9.57 -3.83
CA ILE A 340 -7.58 9.57 -3.44
C ILE A 340 -7.15 10.99 -3.10
N VAL A 341 -6.46 11.13 -1.98
CA VAL A 341 -5.76 12.37 -1.62
C VAL A 341 -4.27 12.07 -1.58
N ILE A 342 -3.46 12.96 -2.13
CA ILE A 342 -2.01 12.95 -2.02
C ILE A 342 -1.58 14.27 -1.39
N GLU A 343 -1.04 14.19 -0.20
CA GLU A 343 -0.40 15.28 0.52
C GLU A 343 1.03 14.88 0.83
N PRO A 344 1.98 15.14 -0.06
CA PRO A 344 3.36 14.74 0.15
C PRO A 344 3.95 15.41 1.40
N ASN A 345 4.69 14.65 2.19
CA ASN A 345 5.57 15.19 3.25
C ASN A 345 6.99 15.38 2.73
N GLU A 346 7.33 14.79 1.57
CA GLU A 346 8.59 14.93 0.85
C GLU A 346 8.36 14.93 -0.66
N ASP A 347 9.23 15.60 -1.41
CA ASP A 347 9.10 15.78 -2.86
C ASP A 347 9.16 14.48 -3.67
N ARG A 348 9.79 13.44 -3.15
CA ARG A 348 9.96 12.13 -3.80
C ARG A 348 8.79 11.17 -3.60
N PHE A 349 7.97 11.33 -2.54
CA PHE A 349 6.86 10.44 -2.22
C PHE A 349 5.51 11.04 -2.62
N LYS A 350 5.20 10.94 -3.89
CA LYS A 350 4.10 11.65 -4.55
C LYS A 350 3.18 10.73 -5.35
N GLN A 351 3.01 9.49 -4.88
CA GLN A 351 2.11 8.51 -5.50
C GLN A 351 1.21 7.85 -4.47
N ALA A 352 -0.07 7.69 -4.82
CA ALA A 352 -1.03 6.88 -4.09
C ALA A 352 -1.94 6.14 -5.07
N TYR A 353 -2.02 4.82 -4.95
CA TYR A 353 -2.90 3.96 -5.77
C TYR A 353 -2.74 4.24 -7.28
N TRP A 354 -3.80 4.70 -7.94
CA TRP A 354 -3.84 4.96 -9.39
C TRP A 354 -3.49 6.41 -9.77
N VAL A 355 -3.08 7.24 -8.82
CA VAL A 355 -2.66 8.64 -9.03
C VAL A 355 -1.20 8.83 -8.66
N SER A 356 -0.44 9.53 -9.49
CA SER A 356 0.87 10.06 -9.12
C SER A 356 1.03 11.49 -9.60
N ILE A 357 1.68 12.31 -8.79
CA ILE A 357 2.06 13.67 -9.17
C ILE A 357 3.32 13.57 -10.03
N ALA A 358 3.28 14.11 -11.25
CA ALA A 358 4.43 14.14 -12.14
C ALA A 358 5.31 15.34 -11.82
N ASP A 359 4.71 16.55 -11.80
CA ASP A 359 5.41 17.79 -11.51
C ASP A 359 4.66 18.60 -10.45
N MET A 360 5.41 19.17 -9.52
CA MET A 360 4.89 19.98 -8.42
C MET A 360 5.96 20.95 -7.90
N SER A 361 5.54 21.97 -7.15
CA SER A 361 6.43 22.77 -6.32
C SER A 361 6.99 21.93 -5.16
N SER A 362 8.15 22.32 -4.63
CA SER A 362 8.73 21.63 -3.49
C SER A 362 7.89 21.80 -2.23
N VAL A 363 7.67 20.71 -1.50
CA VAL A 363 6.97 20.68 -0.20
C VAL A 363 7.69 21.55 0.83
N HIS A 364 9.03 21.60 0.76
CA HIS A 364 9.86 22.25 1.78
C HIS A 364 9.97 23.76 1.58
N THR A 365 9.83 24.25 0.34
CA THR A 365 9.97 25.68 0.02
C THR A 365 8.64 26.37 -0.27
N ALA A 366 7.57 25.62 -0.54
CA ALA A 366 6.27 26.21 -0.81
C ALA A 366 5.68 26.82 0.48
N PRO A 367 5.07 28.00 0.40
CA PRO A 367 4.26 28.55 1.51
C PRO A 367 3.16 27.59 1.94
N GLU A 368 2.74 27.61 3.22
CA GLU A 368 1.80 26.64 3.79
C GLU A 368 0.51 26.47 2.96
N GLY A 369 -0.13 27.55 2.55
CA GLY A 369 -1.33 27.51 1.71
C GLY A 369 -1.13 27.08 0.26
N SER A 370 0.13 26.89 -0.17
CA SER A 370 0.52 26.50 -1.54
C SER A 370 1.26 25.15 -1.58
N LYS A 371 1.42 24.48 -0.45
CA LYS A 371 2.04 23.16 -0.42
C LYS A 371 1.30 22.18 -1.33
N PRO A 372 2.03 21.32 -2.05
CA PRO A 372 1.44 20.39 -2.98
C PRO A 372 0.37 19.52 -2.32
N ARG A 373 -0.81 19.50 -2.94
CA ARG A 373 -1.94 18.65 -2.57
C ARG A 373 -2.77 18.33 -3.79
N VAL A 374 -3.17 17.08 -3.91
CA VAL A 374 -4.08 16.62 -4.95
C VAL A 374 -5.19 15.81 -4.30
N GLU A 375 -6.40 16.08 -4.74
CA GLU A 375 -7.59 15.27 -4.48
C GLU A 375 -8.18 14.83 -5.81
N VAL A 376 -8.35 13.53 -6.00
CA VAL A 376 -8.91 12.95 -7.22
C VAL A 376 -10.09 12.07 -6.86
N GLU A 377 -11.22 12.29 -7.52
CA GLU A 377 -12.43 11.51 -7.35
C GLU A 377 -12.90 10.95 -8.69
N ALA A 378 -13.09 9.64 -8.77
CA ALA A 378 -13.66 8.95 -9.92
C ALA A 378 -15.13 8.61 -9.65
N ASP A 379 -16.01 9.08 -10.53
CA ASP A 379 -17.44 8.77 -10.52
C ASP A 379 -17.79 8.00 -11.80
N ARG A 380 -17.83 6.67 -11.68
CA ARG A 380 -18.14 5.79 -12.81
C ARG A 380 -19.58 5.96 -13.31
N ALA A 381 -20.54 6.33 -12.44
CA ALA A 381 -21.93 6.49 -12.82
C ALA A 381 -22.12 7.70 -13.74
N GLN A 382 -21.36 8.77 -13.49
CA GLN A 382 -21.35 9.98 -14.32
C GLN A 382 -20.26 9.95 -15.39
N ASN A 383 -19.46 8.89 -15.44
CA ASN A 383 -18.26 8.76 -16.26
C ASN A 383 -17.36 10.00 -16.16
N ARG A 384 -16.97 10.36 -14.94
CA ARG A 384 -16.28 11.61 -14.62
C ARG A 384 -15.12 11.38 -13.66
N ILE A 385 -14.03 12.12 -13.87
CA ILE A 385 -12.94 12.27 -12.90
C ILE A 385 -12.86 13.73 -12.51
N LYS A 386 -12.95 14.02 -11.21
CA LYS A 386 -12.75 15.34 -10.64
C LYS A 386 -11.40 15.42 -9.95
N ILE A 387 -10.64 16.48 -10.22
CA ILE A 387 -9.31 16.73 -9.67
C ILE A 387 -9.31 18.13 -9.05
N THR A 388 -8.90 18.21 -7.79
CA THR A 388 -8.57 19.46 -7.12
C THR A 388 -7.09 19.42 -6.78
N ALA A 389 -6.32 20.39 -7.28
CA ALA A 389 -4.88 20.40 -7.17
C ALA A 389 -4.34 21.78 -6.76
N VAL A 390 -3.43 21.80 -5.79
CA VAL A 390 -2.71 22.98 -5.32
C VAL A 390 -1.23 22.67 -5.39
N GLY A 391 -0.40 23.61 -5.86
CA GLY A 391 1.05 23.45 -5.95
C GLY A 391 1.51 22.31 -6.89
N VAL A 392 0.65 21.86 -7.79
CA VAL A 392 0.88 20.75 -8.72
C VAL A 392 0.68 21.23 -10.14
N GLU A 393 1.59 20.86 -11.05
CA GLU A 393 1.55 21.24 -12.46
C GLU A 393 1.01 20.11 -13.35
N SER A 394 1.27 18.86 -13.00
CA SER A 394 0.77 17.72 -13.76
C SER A 394 0.70 16.42 -12.96
N LEU A 395 -0.19 15.54 -13.41
CA LEU A 395 -0.47 14.23 -12.82
C LEU A 395 -0.35 13.13 -13.85
N MET A 396 -0.05 11.91 -13.38
CA MET A 396 -0.26 10.68 -14.14
C MET A 396 -1.44 9.93 -13.52
N LEU A 397 -2.44 9.63 -14.32
CA LEU A 397 -3.59 8.80 -13.93
C LEU A 397 -3.47 7.41 -14.56
N SER A 398 -3.76 6.39 -13.75
CA SER A 398 -3.80 5.00 -14.17
C SER A 398 -5.21 4.50 -14.01
N LEU A 399 -5.88 4.19 -15.10
CA LEU A 399 -7.31 3.91 -15.11
C LEU A 399 -7.62 2.46 -15.53
N ASN A 400 -8.76 2.00 -15.02
CA ASN A 400 -9.44 0.79 -15.45
C ASN A 400 -10.96 0.99 -15.41
N ASP A 401 -11.70 -0.01 -15.82
CA ASP A 401 -13.16 0.05 -15.94
C ASP A 401 -13.93 0.07 -14.62
N SER A 402 -13.25 -0.20 -13.48
CA SER A 402 -13.86 0.03 -12.16
C SER A 402 -13.98 1.52 -11.81
N LEU A 403 -13.11 2.36 -12.39
CA LEU A 403 -13.07 3.81 -12.10
C LEU A 403 -13.94 4.62 -13.06
N VAL A 404 -13.80 4.36 -14.36
CA VAL A 404 -14.57 5.03 -15.43
C VAL A 404 -14.82 4.04 -16.58
N ASP A 405 -15.85 4.31 -17.39
CA ASP A 405 -16.08 3.57 -18.62
C ASP A 405 -15.13 4.05 -19.73
N LEU A 406 -14.13 3.23 -20.01
CA LEU A 406 -13.08 3.54 -20.99
C LEU A 406 -13.52 3.37 -22.47
N ASP A 407 -14.71 2.78 -22.72
CA ASP A 407 -15.27 2.66 -24.09
C ASP A 407 -15.94 3.92 -24.55
N ASN A 408 -16.32 4.77 -23.60
CA ASN A 408 -16.97 6.02 -23.88
C ASN A 408 -16.06 7.21 -23.53
N LYS A 409 -16.40 8.39 -24.04
CA LYS A 409 -15.78 9.61 -23.58
C LYS A 409 -16.15 9.85 -22.11
N PHE A 410 -15.22 10.35 -21.33
CA PHE A 410 -15.46 10.73 -19.94
C PHE A 410 -15.12 12.20 -19.68
N THR A 411 -15.75 12.79 -18.69
CA THR A 411 -15.50 14.17 -18.30
C THR A 411 -14.34 14.25 -17.31
N LEU A 412 -13.37 15.09 -17.63
CA LEU A 412 -12.28 15.44 -16.72
C LEU A 412 -12.53 16.87 -16.20
N VAL A 413 -12.60 17.03 -14.89
CA VAL A 413 -12.76 18.34 -14.23
C VAL A 413 -11.52 18.60 -13.40
N VAL A 414 -10.76 19.64 -13.72
CA VAL A 414 -9.54 20.01 -12.97
C VAL A 414 -9.67 21.46 -12.51
N ASN A 415 -9.65 21.68 -11.19
CA ASN A 415 -9.83 23.00 -10.57
C ASN A 415 -11.03 23.75 -11.21
N ASP A 416 -12.18 23.05 -11.22
CA ASP A 416 -13.47 23.52 -11.75
C ASP A 416 -13.53 23.83 -13.27
N LYS A 417 -12.44 23.61 -14.01
CA LYS A 417 -12.43 23.61 -15.48
C LYS A 417 -12.70 22.21 -15.99
N ALA A 418 -13.76 22.06 -16.78
CA ALA A 418 -14.18 20.78 -17.31
C ALA A 418 -13.87 20.68 -18.81
N TRP A 419 -13.44 19.49 -19.25
CA TRP A 419 -13.36 19.11 -20.65
C TRP A 419 -13.68 17.64 -20.86
N GLU A 420 -14.02 17.30 -22.08
CA GLU A 420 -14.32 15.93 -22.46
C GLU A 420 -13.05 15.22 -22.93
N GLU A 421 -12.72 14.13 -22.25
CA GLU A 421 -11.66 13.23 -22.68
C GLU A 421 -12.19 12.19 -23.67
N GLY A 422 -11.34 11.85 -24.65
CA GLY A 422 -11.66 10.81 -25.62
C GLY A 422 -11.62 9.41 -25.02
N LYS A 423 -12.09 8.44 -25.78
CA LYS A 423 -11.89 7.02 -25.48
C LYS A 423 -10.43 6.72 -25.22
N ARG A 424 -10.16 5.80 -24.32
CA ARG A 424 -8.79 5.32 -24.02
C ARG A 424 -8.68 3.83 -24.34
N ASN A 425 -7.72 3.50 -25.21
CA ASN A 425 -7.44 2.12 -25.53
C ASN A 425 -6.73 1.45 -24.35
N ARG A 426 -7.22 0.28 -23.98
CA ARG A 426 -6.57 -0.56 -22.98
C ARG A 426 -5.34 -1.20 -23.59
N ASP A 427 -4.25 -1.20 -22.84
CA ASP A 427 -2.99 -1.79 -23.26
C ASP A 427 -2.54 -2.84 -22.21
N PHE A 428 -2.49 -4.10 -22.65
CA PHE A 428 -2.02 -5.21 -21.83
C PHE A 428 -0.56 -5.02 -21.38
N ASN A 429 0.30 -4.47 -22.24
CA ASN A 429 1.70 -4.28 -21.89
C ASN A 429 1.87 -3.23 -20.79
N ASN A 430 1.06 -2.15 -20.81
CA ASN A 430 1.03 -1.17 -19.74
C ASN A 430 0.59 -1.82 -18.41
N LEU A 431 -0.47 -2.62 -18.45
CA LEU A 431 -0.96 -3.36 -17.29
C LEU A 431 0.14 -4.27 -16.74
N LEU A 432 0.73 -5.13 -17.57
CA LEU A 432 1.77 -6.08 -17.20
C LEU A 432 3.00 -5.38 -16.62
N LYS A 433 3.50 -4.35 -17.32
CA LYS A 433 4.65 -3.55 -16.87
C LYS A 433 4.44 -2.92 -15.49
N ARG A 434 3.25 -2.39 -15.25
CA ARG A 434 2.92 -1.78 -13.95
C ARG A 434 2.84 -2.80 -12.83
N MET A 435 2.14 -3.91 -13.08
CA MET A 435 2.02 -5.00 -12.13
C MET A 435 3.41 -5.54 -11.73
N VAL A 436 4.28 -5.80 -12.70
CA VAL A 436 5.64 -6.30 -12.45
C VAL A 436 6.49 -5.26 -11.70
N ARG A 437 6.44 -3.97 -12.12
CA ARG A 437 7.18 -2.88 -11.47
C ARG A 437 6.77 -2.68 -10.01
N LYS A 438 5.46 -2.74 -9.73
CA LYS A 438 4.92 -2.65 -8.37
C LYS A 438 5.08 -3.96 -7.59
N ASN A 439 5.43 -5.06 -8.26
CA ASN A 439 5.35 -6.41 -7.70
C ASN A 439 3.99 -6.65 -7.03
N ASP A 440 2.90 -6.25 -7.69
CA ASP A 440 1.57 -6.25 -7.10
C ASP A 440 0.50 -6.61 -8.13
N THR A 441 -0.03 -7.83 -8.04
CA THR A 441 -1.01 -8.40 -8.96
C THR A 441 -2.40 -7.75 -8.88
N GLN A 442 -2.61 -6.82 -7.96
CA GLN A 442 -3.84 -6.05 -7.84
C GLN A 442 -3.79 -4.71 -8.58
N PHE A 443 -2.61 -4.28 -9.06
CA PHE A 443 -2.46 -3.03 -9.83
C PHE A 443 -2.81 -3.21 -11.31
N LEU A 444 -4.09 -3.48 -11.56
CA LEU A 444 -4.63 -3.84 -12.87
C LEU A 444 -5.17 -2.61 -13.62
N PHE A 445 -4.26 -1.75 -14.09
CA PHE A 445 -4.58 -0.51 -14.80
C PHE A 445 -4.03 -0.54 -16.22
N PRO A 446 -4.86 -0.87 -17.23
CA PRO A 446 -4.44 -0.96 -18.62
C PRO A 446 -4.27 0.41 -19.31
N VAL A 447 -4.71 1.49 -18.69
CA VAL A 447 -4.60 2.85 -19.24
C VAL A 447 -3.75 3.72 -18.34
N GLU A 448 -2.85 4.51 -18.95
CA GLU A 448 -2.09 5.55 -18.27
C GLU A 448 -2.02 6.80 -19.15
N PHE A 449 -2.26 7.96 -18.57
CA PHE A 449 -2.10 9.21 -19.28
C PHE A 449 -1.80 10.38 -18.34
N ARG A 450 -1.22 11.42 -18.92
CA ARG A 450 -0.86 12.64 -18.19
C ARG A 450 -2.00 13.66 -18.26
N VAL A 451 -2.24 14.31 -17.12
CA VAL A 451 -3.16 15.43 -16.98
C VAL A 451 -2.36 16.65 -16.56
N ASN A 452 -2.46 17.73 -17.32
CA ASN A 452 -1.89 19.02 -16.94
C ASN A 452 -2.90 19.80 -16.10
N VAL A 453 -2.42 20.39 -14.99
CA VAL A 453 -3.25 21.23 -14.13
C VAL A 453 -3.25 22.66 -14.70
N PRO A 454 -4.41 23.24 -15.02
CA PRO A 454 -4.47 24.61 -15.51
C PRO A 454 -3.89 25.58 -14.49
N LYS A 455 -3.01 26.46 -14.93
CA LYS A 455 -2.50 27.54 -14.08
C LYS A 455 -3.67 28.45 -13.67
N PRO A 456 -3.71 28.91 -12.41
CA PRO A 456 -4.69 29.91 -12.00
C PRO A 456 -4.55 31.13 -12.89
N GLU A 457 -5.67 31.68 -13.35
CA GLU A 457 -5.67 32.94 -14.08
C GLU A 457 -5.11 34.02 -13.16
N LYS A 458 -4.07 34.75 -13.60
CA LYS A 458 -3.63 35.96 -12.89
C LYS A 458 -4.82 36.88 -12.80
N LYS A 459 -5.32 37.16 -11.58
CA LYS A 459 -6.25 38.29 -11.40
C LYS A 459 -5.56 39.50 -12.01
N ALA A 460 -6.22 40.10 -13.01
CA ALA A 460 -5.78 41.39 -13.54
C ALA A 460 -5.66 42.32 -12.35
N ASP A 461 -4.46 42.86 -12.13
CA ASP A 461 -4.25 43.87 -11.09
C ASP A 461 -5.26 44.99 -11.29
N GLU A 462 -6.17 45.16 -10.35
CA GLU A 462 -7.02 46.34 -10.23
C GLU A 462 -6.19 47.57 -9.80
N THR A 463 -5.06 47.77 -10.48
CA THR A 463 -4.30 49.01 -10.34
C THR A 463 -4.44 49.86 -11.58
N GLY A 464 -5.55 50.54 -11.67
CA GLY A 464 -5.79 51.43 -12.79
C GLY A 464 -6.99 52.35 -12.65
N ALA A 465 -7.22 52.96 -11.47
CA ALA A 465 -8.11 54.11 -11.39
C ALA A 465 -7.64 55.06 -10.27
N GLY A 466 -6.71 55.89 -10.61
CA GLY A 466 -6.20 56.96 -9.76
C GLY A 466 -5.64 58.07 -10.66
N LYS A 467 -6.48 58.86 -11.30
CA LYS A 467 -6.17 60.19 -11.72
C LYS A 467 -7.29 61.13 -11.23
#